data_2183fa11a68b6f8a532ccd4ee8ec8d82
#
_entry.id   2183fa11a68b6f8a532ccd4ee8ec8d82
#
_cell.length_a   1.000
_cell.length_b   1.000
_cell.length_c   1.000
_cell.angle_alpha   90.00
_cell.angle_beta   90.00
_cell.angle_gamma   90.00
#
_symmetry.space_group_name_H-M   'P 1'
#
loop_
_entity.id
_entity.type
_entity.pdbx_description
1 polymer ?
#
loop_
_entity_poly.entity_id
_entity_poly.type
_entity_poly.pdbx_seq_one_letter_code
_entity_poly.pdbx_strand_id
1 'polypeptide(L)'
;VGFVIPYIARWDLDKTYLQTEYATLRDLVRTAFERPDQKRTVPGAATLLREIAATGASVHILSGSPEQLRAKLEEKLRLDGARWDSFTLKPNLRNVLRLRFRAVRDQVGYKLPALLSARAKLPSSKDTDSAFLREVLIGDDAESDALVYSLYADVVAGQIDVSELEEILVRAAAYKDAIADAIRYARLVERGQAVERILIHLDRHSPPTDFAPFGARLVPFYNYLQAAFVLEEDGRLPAAAVIRVAVDLVLDHRFDGEALGRSYLDLWRRGHLRGTGAANIGRAFHAMAEVSPLPQAREIEKMCDRLDDVASGIERGTTPRAPLDYVALLERHGRRRRAFE
;
A
#
# COMPACT_ATOMS: atom_id res chain seq x y z
N VAL A 1 -17.63 15.83 -12.04
CA VAL A 1 -16.93 15.40 -10.81
C VAL A 1 -17.53 14.05 -10.44
N GLY A 2 -16.82 12.95 -10.74
CA GLY A 2 -17.28 11.62 -10.35
C GLY A 2 -17.26 11.51 -8.82
N PHE A 3 -18.35 11.02 -8.23
CA PHE A 3 -18.41 10.72 -6.80
C PHE A 3 -17.49 9.53 -6.52
N VAL A 4 -16.43 9.75 -5.75
CA VAL A 4 -15.61 8.67 -5.19
C VAL A 4 -16.36 8.11 -3.98
N ILE A 5 -16.62 6.81 -3.98
CA ILE A 5 -17.25 6.15 -2.84
C ILE A 5 -16.26 6.16 -1.67
N PRO A 6 -16.66 6.61 -0.46
CA PRO A 6 -15.80 6.64 0.71
C PRO A 6 -15.14 5.29 0.98
N TYR A 7 -13.84 5.30 1.27
CA TYR A 7 -13.05 4.11 1.59
C TYR A 7 -11.96 4.44 2.61
N ILE A 8 -11.31 3.44 3.13
CA ILE A 8 -10.18 3.58 4.04
C ILE A 8 -8.89 3.24 3.29
N ALA A 9 -7.93 4.15 3.29
CA ALA A 9 -6.56 3.90 2.86
C ALA A 9 -5.70 3.61 4.08
N ARG A 10 -5.21 2.36 4.20
CA ARG A 10 -4.25 1.98 5.25
C ARG A 10 -2.85 1.98 4.68
N TRP A 11 -2.00 2.81 5.24
CA TRP A 11 -0.68 3.09 4.68
C TRP A 11 0.43 2.74 5.67
N ASP A 12 1.34 1.88 5.24
CA ASP A 12 2.59 1.68 5.95
C ASP A 12 3.53 2.87 5.71
N LEU A 13 4.45 3.12 6.65
CA LEU A 13 5.29 4.30 6.61
C LEU A 13 6.72 3.99 6.15
N ASP A 14 7.36 3.03 6.78
CA ASP A 14 8.77 2.72 6.56
C ASP A 14 8.93 1.99 5.21
N LYS A 15 9.82 2.48 4.32
CA LYS A 15 10.07 1.97 2.96
C LYS A 15 8.88 2.03 2.00
N THR A 16 7.71 2.35 2.52
CA THR A 16 6.48 2.60 1.76
C THR A 16 6.33 4.10 1.49
N TYR A 17 6.27 4.93 2.51
CA TYR A 17 6.17 6.38 2.39
C TYR A 17 7.54 7.06 2.51
N LEU A 18 8.37 6.61 3.46
CA LEU A 18 9.71 7.12 3.72
C LEU A 18 10.77 6.21 3.12
N GLN A 19 11.80 6.80 2.51
CA GLN A 19 13.02 6.11 2.14
C GLN A 19 13.84 5.85 3.40
N THR A 20 13.68 4.68 4.01
CA THR A 20 14.38 4.31 5.24
C THR A 20 15.40 3.20 4.99
N GLU A 21 16.68 3.50 5.21
CA GLU A 21 17.78 2.55 5.05
C GLU A 21 18.12 1.84 6.37
N TYR A 22 17.13 1.19 7.00
CA TYR A 22 17.41 0.44 8.23
C TYR A 22 17.94 -0.95 7.92
N ALA A 23 19.25 -1.12 7.88
CA ALA A 23 19.85 -2.43 7.90
C ALA A 23 20.23 -2.85 9.34
N THR A 24 20.49 -1.90 10.25
CA THR A 24 21.02 -2.16 11.59
C THR A 24 20.33 -1.30 12.67
N LEU A 25 20.53 -1.69 13.94
CA LEU A 25 20.10 -0.92 15.11
C LEU A 25 20.74 0.50 15.15
N ARG A 26 21.96 0.64 14.62
CA ARG A 26 22.64 1.93 14.47
C ARG A 26 21.87 2.86 13.52
N ASP A 27 21.35 2.31 12.43
CA ASP A 27 20.59 3.10 11.44
C ASP A 27 19.27 3.57 12.06
N LEU A 28 18.60 2.74 12.85
CA LEU A 28 17.39 3.16 13.58
C LEU A 28 17.68 4.31 14.55
N VAL A 29 18.76 4.19 15.33
CA VAL A 29 19.18 5.26 16.26
C VAL A 29 19.56 6.52 15.49
N ARG A 30 20.34 6.41 14.40
CA ARG A 30 20.70 7.54 13.54
C ARG A 30 19.47 8.24 13.01
N THR A 31 18.51 7.51 12.46
CA THR A 31 17.27 8.09 11.90
C THR A 31 16.35 8.66 13.00
N ALA A 32 16.43 8.13 14.23
CA ALA A 32 15.75 8.75 15.37
C ALA A 32 16.30 10.16 15.67
N PHE A 33 17.56 10.45 15.31
CA PHE A 33 18.19 11.76 15.46
C PHE A 33 18.10 12.63 14.18
N GLU A 34 17.73 12.07 13.02
CA GLU A 34 17.52 12.86 11.81
C GLU A 34 16.39 13.88 12.02
N ARG A 35 16.59 15.08 11.46
CA ARG A 35 15.55 16.11 11.45
C ARG A 35 14.42 15.69 10.50
N PRO A 36 13.17 16.08 10.78
CA PRO A 36 12.04 15.75 9.91
C PRO A 36 12.22 16.18 8.46
N ASP A 37 12.85 17.33 8.22
CA ASP A 37 13.16 17.89 6.89
C ASP A 37 14.23 17.10 6.11
N GLN A 38 15.07 16.32 6.80
CA GLN A 38 16.10 15.48 6.21
C GLN A 38 15.58 14.09 5.78
N LYS A 39 14.43 13.68 6.29
CA LYS A 39 13.82 12.41 5.89
C LYS A 39 13.29 12.50 4.47
N ARG A 40 13.78 11.61 3.61
CA ARG A 40 13.33 11.54 2.22
C ARG A 40 12.03 10.76 2.10
N THR A 41 11.09 11.34 1.37
CA THR A 41 9.86 10.67 0.96
C THR A 41 10.10 9.90 -0.32
N VAL A 42 9.46 8.73 -0.48
CA VAL A 42 9.50 7.99 -1.75
C VAL A 42 8.85 8.84 -2.84
N PRO A 43 9.48 8.97 -4.04
CA PRO A 43 8.93 9.77 -5.13
C PRO A 43 7.47 9.47 -5.43
N GLY A 44 6.62 10.50 -5.46
CA GLY A 44 5.19 10.39 -5.72
C GLY A 44 4.33 9.98 -4.51
N ALA A 45 4.91 9.45 -3.42
CA ALA A 45 4.15 8.96 -2.27
C ALA A 45 3.35 10.07 -1.57
N ALA A 46 3.99 11.22 -1.31
CA ALA A 46 3.34 12.34 -0.66
C ALA A 46 2.19 12.91 -1.50
N THR A 47 2.41 13.03 -2.80
CA THR A 47 1.37 13.53 -3.72
C THR A 47 0.22 12.55 -3.79
N LEU A 48 0.47 11.24 -3.95
CA LEU A 48 -0.61 10.25 -3.97
C LEU A 48 -1.40 10.23 -2.65
N LEU A 49 -0.73 10.31 -1.49
CA LEU A 49 -1.42 10.34 -0.20
C LEU A 49 -2.32 11.57 -0.07
N ARG A 50 -1.84 12.77 -0.48
CA ARG A 50 -2.66 14.01 -0.51
C ARG A 50 -3.88 13.87 -1.41
N GLU A 51 -3.69 13.28 -2.60
CA GLU A 51 -4.78 13.07 -3.56
C GLU A 51 -5.82 12.08 -3.03
N ILE A 52 -5.39 11.00 -2.38
CA ILE A 52 -6.28 10.05 -1.70
C ILE A 52 -7.08 10.77 -0.60
N ALA A 53 -6.43 11.53 0.27
CA ALA A 53 -7.11 12.30 1.32
C ALA A 53 -8.10 13.33 0.74
N ALA A 54 -7.77 13.94 -0.41
CA ALA A 54 -8.64 14.91 -1.08
C ALA A 54 -9.93 14.27 -1.66
N THR A 55 -9.99 12.96 -1.86
CA THR A 55 -11.21 12.24 -2.26
C THR A 55 -12.21 12.10 -1.11
N GLY A 56 -11.84 12.42 0.13
CA GLY A 56 -12.63 12.13 1.33
C GLY A 56 -12.40 10.72 1.89
N ALA A 57 -11.41 9.99 1.40
CA ALA A 57 -10.99 8.74 1.99
C ALA A 57 -10.38 8.96 3.38
N SER A 58 -10.69 8.04 4.33
CA SER A 58 -10.03 8.04 5.63
C SER A 58 -8.63 7.44 5.53
N VAL A 59 -7.61 8.21 5.91
CA VAL A 59 -6.20 7.79 5.84
C VAL A 59 -5.74 7.31 7.22
N HIS A 60 -5.36 6.03 7.29
CA HIS A 60 -4.87 5.40 8.51
C HIS A 60 -3.44 4.93 8.32
N ILE A 61 -2.50 5.50 9.06
CA ILE A 61 -1.09 5.12 9.01
C ILE A 61 -0.81 4.05 10.07
N LEU A 62 -0.14 2.98 9.65
CA LEU A 62 0.30 1.89 10.51
C LEU A 62 1.79 1.64 10.28
N SER A 63 2.64 1.87 11.26
CA SER A 63 4.10 1.70 11.15
C SER A 63 4.67 0.82 12.25
N GLY A 64 5.69 0.04 11.91
CA GLY A 64 6.51 -0.70 12.85
C GLY A 64 7.46 0.18 13.69
N SER A 65 7.56 1.46 13.38
CA SER A 65 8.36 2.44 14.11
C SER A 65 7.86 2.62 15.55
N PRO A 66 8.77 2.89 16.52
CA PRO A 66 8.39 3.04 17.91
C PRO A 66 7.65 4.34 18.19
N GLU A 67 6.74 4.31 19.18
CA GLU A 67 5.90 5.45 19.61
C GLU A 67 6.73 6.71 19.92
N GLN A 68 7.96 6.56 20.39
CA GLN A 68 8.89 7.67 20.70
C GLN A 68 9.24 8.53 19.47
N LEU A 69 9.04 8.00 18.26
CA LEU A 69 9.28 8.75 17.01
C LEU A 69 8.05 9.50 16.52
N ARG A 70 6.89 9.36 17.17
CA ARG A 70 5.60 9.93 16.74
C ARG A 70 5.72 11.40 16.32
N ALA A 71 6.20 12.26 17.21
CA ALA A 71 6.27 13.70 16.96
C ALA A 71 7.07 14.05 15.69
N LYS A 72 8.21 13.36 15.47
CA LYS A 72 9.05 13.58 14.30
C LYS A 72 8.42 13.07 12.99
N LEU A 73 7.75 11.92 13.07
CA LEU A 73 7.09 11.33 11.92
C LEU A 73 5.84 12.15 11.51
N GLU A 74 5.06 12.58 12.49
CA GLU A 74 3.92 13.48 12.25
C GLU A 74 4.35 14.83 11.69
N GLU A 75 5.47 15.38 12.19
CA GLU A 75 6.01 16.64 11.66
C GLU A 75 6.46 16.46 10.20
N LYS A 76 7.14 15.37 9.87
CA LYS A 76 7.51 15.06 8.47
C LYS A 76 6.27 14.97 7.58
N LEU A 77 5.23 14.27 8.01
CA LEU A 77 3.99 14.16 7.25
C LEU A 77 3.32 15.54 7.05
N ARG A 78 3.34 16.40 8.08
CA ARG A 78 2.83 17.78 7.97
C ARG A 78 3.65 18.63 6.99
N LEU A 79 4.98 18.50 7.01
CA LEU A 79 5.87 19.19 6.05
C LEU A 79 5.57 18.76 4.61
N ASP A 80 5.23 17.49 4.39
CA ASP A 80 4.82 16.97 3.10
C ASP A 80 3.36 17.34 2.72
N GLY A 81 2.65 18.07 3.59
CA GLY A 81 1.24 18.44 3.40
C GLY A 81 0.26 17.27 3.51
N ALA A 82 0.69 16.14 4.06
CA ALA A 82 -0.14 14.96 4.25
C ALA A 82 -1.20 15.18 5.35
N ARG A 83 -2.37 14.54 5.17
CA ARG A 83 -3.45 14.47 6.17
C ARG A 83 -3.75 13.02 6.48
N TRP A 84 -4.03 12.72 7.74
CA TRP A 84 -4.36 11.38 8.22
C TRP A 84 -5.37 11.45 9.36
N ASP A 85 -6.19 10.41 9.50
CA ASP A 85 -7.21 10.29 10.53
C ASP A 85 -6.72 9.48 11.73
N SER A 86 -5.82 8.52 11.52
CA SER A 86 -5.19 7.78 12.60
C SER A 86 -3.75 7.44 12.30
N PHE A 87 -2.94 7.37 13.37
CA PHE A 87 -1.53 7.02 13.27
C PHE A 87 -1.17 6.02 14.38
N THR A 88 -0.92 4.78 13.99
CA THR A 88 -0.62 3.67 14.89
C THR A 88 0.86 3.32 14.80
N LEU A 89 1.54 3.38 15.92
CA LEU A 89 2.96 3.05 16.09
C LEU A 89 3.13 1.94 17.11
N LYS A 90 4.28 1.27 17.09
CA LYS A 90 4.61 0.20 18.00
C LYS A 90 4.83 0.74 19.44
N PRO A 91 4.12 0.25 20.46
CA PRO A 91 4.06 0.91 21.77
C PRO A 91 5.36 0.88 22.58
N ASN A 92 6.37 0.05 22.23
CA ASN A 92 7.49 -0.17 23.15
C ASN A 92 8.87 -0.27 22.49
N LEU A 93 9.77 0.68 22.82
CA LEU A 93 11.17 0.68 22.36
C LEU A 93 11.97 -0.54 22.87
N ARG A 94 11.69 -1.06 24.08
CA ARG A 94 12.37 -2.22 24.63
C ARG A 94 12.17 -3.49 23.81
N ASN A 95 11.00 -3.63 23.21
CA ASN A 95 10.70 -4.72 22.28
C ASN A 95 11.35 -4.50 20.91
N VAL A 96 11.52 -3.24 20.51
CA VAL A 96 12.22 -2.85 19.28
C VAL A 96 13.71 -3.22 19.32
N LEU A 97 14.36 -3.04 20.45
CA LEU A 97 15.80 -3.38 20.63
C LEU A 97 16.09 -4.89 20.61
N ARG A 98 15.09 -5.73 20.93
CA ARG A 98 15.19 -7.19 20.86
C ARG A 98 14.75 -7.77 19.51
N LEU A 99 14.16 -6.96 18.64
CA LEU A 99 13.53 -7.42 17.41
C LEU A 99 14.50 -7.33 16.22
N ARG A 100 14.62 -8.44 15.53
CA ARG A 100 15.03 -8.42 14.13
C ARG A 100 13.83 -7.90 13.34
N PHE A 101 13.75 -6.60 13.07
CA PHE A 101 12.63 -5.87 12.42
C PHE A 101 12.06 -6.52 11.16
N ARG A 102 12.74 -7.49 10.60
CA ARG A 102 12.41 -8.19 9.36
C ARG A 102 11.85 -9.60 9.57
N ALA A 103 11.68 -10.06 10.81
CA ALA A 103 11.11 -11.38 11.03
C ALA A 103 9.61 -11.37 10.78
N VAL A 104 9.11 -12.29 9.96
CA VAL A 104 7.66 -12.50 9.71
C VAL A 104 6.89 -12.53 11.01
N ARG A 105 7.41 -13.24 12.01
CA ARG A 105 6.87 -13.34 13.36
C ARG A 105 6.55 -11.98 13.98
N ASP A 106 7.47 -11.02 13.84
CA ASP A 106 7.36 -9.72 14.51
C ASP A 106 6.41 -8.80 13.75
N GLN A 107 6.36 -8.91 12.41
CA GLN A 107 5.45 -8.16 11.55
C GLN A 107 4.02 -8.69 11.65
N VAL A 108 3.83 -10.00 11.53
CA VAL A 108 2.52 -10.64 11.67
C VAL A 108 1.98 -10.41 13.08
N GLY A 109 2.83 -10.57 14.12
CA GLY A 109 2.46 -10.40 15.53
C GLY A 109 2.10 -8.98 15.92
N TYR A 110 2.52 -7.96 15.15
CA TYR A 110 2.17 -6.57 15.41
C TYR A 110 1.12 -6.04 14.45
N LYS A 111 1.37 -6.11 13.12
CA LYS A 111 0.49 -5.46 12.14
C LYS A 111 -0.89 -6.13 12.08
N LEU A 112 -0.97 -7.46 12.15
CA LEU A 112 -2.25 -8.15 12.01
C LEU A 112 -3.24 -7.84 13.15
N PRO A 113 -2.88 -7.97 14.46
CA PRO A 113 -3.78 -7.57 15.53
C PRO A 113 -4.16 -6.08 15.47
N ALA A 114 -3.23 -5.20 15.08
CA ALA A 114 -3.51 -3.77 14.92
C ALA A 114 -4.55 -3.49 13.84
N LEU A 115 -4.43 -4.13 12.67
CA LEU A 115 -5.39 -4.04 11.56
C LEU A 115 -6.77 -4.57 11.98
N LEU A 116 -6.82 -5.75 12.59
CA LEU A 116 -8.07 -6.35 13.06
C LEU A 116 -8.74 -5.50 14.15
N SER A 117 -7.94 -4.97 15.10
CA SER A 117 -8.43 -4.05 16.14
C SER A 117 -9.00 -2.77 15.54
N ALA A 118 -8.31 -2.17 14.57
CA ALA A 118 -8.78 -0.96 13.90
C ALA A 118 -10.09 -1.23 13.13
N ARG A 119 -10.20 -2.38 12.46
CA ARG A 119 -11.41 -2.79 11.75
C ARG A 119 -12.57 -3.04 12.70
N ALA A 120 -12.34 -3.73 13.81
CA ALA A 120 -13.37 -4.05 14.82
C ALA A 120 -13.99 -2.81 15.51
N LYS A 121 -13.29 -1.65 15.42
CA LYS A 121 -13.77 -0.37 15.96
C LYS A 121 -14.62 0.43 14.97
N LEU A 122 -14.70 0.00 13.71
CA LEU A 122 -15.54 0.68 12.73
C LEU A 122 -17.02 0.41 13.04
N PRO A 123 -17.92 1.38 12.74
CA PRO A 123 -19.34 1.15 12.83
C PRO A 123 -19.74 -0.05 11.98
N SER A 124 -20.64 -0.90 12.52
CA SER A 124 -21.18 -2.02 11.75
C SER A 124 -22.12 -1.50 10.67
N SER A 125 -22.01 -2.01 9.45
CA SER A 125 -22.94 -1.70 8.36
C SER A 125 -24.35 -2.22 8.62
N LYS A 126 -24.50 -3.16 9.57
CA LYS A 126 -25.80 -3.72 10.00
C LYS A 126 -26.53 -2.81 10.97
N ASP A 127 -25.80 -2.01 11.74
CA ASP A 127 -26.34 -1.12 12.77
C ASP A 127 -26.57 0.31 12.26
N THR A 128 -25.98 0.63 11.12
CA THR A 128 -26.09 1.94 10.48
C THR A 128 -26.47 1.75 9.02
N ASP A 129 -27.28 2.64 8.48
CA ASP A 129 -27.66 2.66 7.05
C ASP A 129 -26.44 3.02 6.15
N SER A 130 -25.22 2.79 6.66
CA SER A 130 -23.95 3.08 5.99
C SER A 130 -23.47 1.87 5.21
N ALA A 131 -22.93 2.14 4.01
CA ALA A 131 -22.33 1.12 3.16
C ALA A 131 -21.14 0.46 3.88
N PHE A 132 -20.97 -0.85 3.65
CA PHE A 132 -19.81 -1.60 4.16
C PHE A 132 -18.50 -0.97 3.64
N LEU A 133 -17.70 -0.42 4.55
CA LEU A 133 -16.49 0.34 4.21
C LEU A 133 -15.44 -0.56 3.56
N ARG A 134 -15.00 -0.14 2.38
CA ARG A 134 -13.92 -0.79 1.63
C ARG A 134 -12.56 -0.24 2.05
N GLU A 135 -11.54 -1.03 1.82
CA GLU A 135 -10.16 -0.71 2.22
C GLU A 135 -9.18 -0.94 1.08
N VAL A 136 -8.20 -0.05 0.99
CA VAL A 136 -6.98 -0.20 0.20
C VAL A 136 -5.80 -0.22 1.17
N LEU A 137 -4.93 -1.22 1.03
CA LEU A 137 -3.75 -1.40 1.87
C LEU A 137 -2.50 -1.10 1.05
N ILE A 138 -1.58 -0.30 1.58
CA ILE A 138 -0.37 0.13 0.88
C ILE A 138 0.83 -0.18 1.77
N GLY A 139 1.74 -1.00 1.27
CA GLY A 139 2.93 -1.48 1.98
C GLY A 139 4.11 -1.70 1.05
N ASP A 140 5.14 -2.41 1.50
CA ASP A 140 6.38 -2.65 0.76
C ASP A 140 6.80 -4.13 0.69
N ASP A 141 7.83 -4.40 -0.14
CA ASP A 141 8.41 -5.74 -0.34
C ASP A 141 9.59 -6.05 0.61
N ALA A 142 10.01 -5.10 1.42
CA ALA A 142 11.13 -5.28 2.35
C ALA A 142 10.68 -5.92 3.66
N GLU A 143 9.40 -5.76 4.00
CA GLU A 143 8.74 -6.35 5.15
C GLU A 143 7.83 -7.52 4.71
N SER A 144 6.91 -7.92 5.56
CA SER A 144 5.99 -9.03 5.27
C SER A 144 4.59 -8.55 4.91
N ASP A 145 4.47 -7.33 4.37
CA ASP A 145 3.18 -6.67 4.15
C ASP A 145 2.28 -7.46 3.19
N ALA A 146 2.84 -8.01 2.13
CA ALA A 146 2.09 -8.86 1.21
C ALA A 146 1.37 -10.02 1.92
N LEU A 147 2.07 -10.68 2.85
CA LEU A 147 1.52 -11.80 3.64
C LEU A 147 0.51 -11.31 4.68
N VAL A 148 0.88 -10.28 5.47
CA VAL A 148 0.05 -9.75 6.56
C VAL A 148 -1.26 -9.18 6.03
N TYR A 149 -1.19 -8.40 4.95
CA TYR A 149 -2.36 -7.75 4.36
C TYR A 149 -3.27 -8.75 3.66
N SER A 150 -2.71 -9.78 3.02
CA SER A 150 -3.51 -10.85 2.43
C SER A 150 -4.22 -11.66 3.52
N LEU A 151 -3.51 -12.05 4.59
CA LEU A 151 -4.10 -12.76 5.71
C LEU A 151 -5.20 -11.94 6.40
N TYR A 152 -4.94 -10.65 6.65
CA TYR A 152 -5.97 -9.73 7.15
C TYR A 152 -7.21 -9.71 6.26
N ALA A 153 -7.02 -9.58 4.95
CA ALA A 153 -8.10 -9.50 3.99
C ALA A 153 -8.96 -10.78 3.97
N ASP A 154 -8.33 -11.96 4.04
CA ASP A 154 -9.01 -13.24 4.00
C ASP A 154 -9.69 -13.57 5.33
N VAL A 155 -9.12 -13.15 6.47
CA VAL A 155 -9.78 -13.22 7.79
C VAL A 155 -11.04 -12.35 7.80
N VAL A 156 -10.95 -11.08 7.33
CA VAL A 156 -12.12 -10.20 7.28
C VAL A 156 -13.15 -10.68 6.27
N ALA A 157 -12.73 -11.25 5.14
CA ALA A 157 -13.64 -11.85 4.16
C ALA A 157 -14.33 -13.13 4.67
N GLY A 158 -13.87 -13.71 5.79
CA GLY A 158 -14.37 -14.97 6.31
C GLY A 158 -13.87 -16.20 5.57
N GLN A 159 -12.84 -16.07 4.75
CA GLN A 159 -12.17 -17.17 4.05
C GLN A 159 -11.24 -17.96 4.97
N ILE A 160 -10.71 -17.31 5.99
CA ILE A 160 -9.91 -17.90 7.07
C ILE A 160 -10.72 -17.81 8.35
N ASP A 161 -10.99 -18.94 8.99
CA ASP A 161 -11.65 -18.99 10.27
C ASP A 161 -10.67 -18.77 11.44
N VAL A 162 -11.20 -18.73 12.67
CA VAL A 162 -10.39 -18.45 13.87
C VAL A 162 -9.41 -19.59 14.17
N SER A 163 -9.78 -20.83 13.91
CA SER A 163 -8.92 -22.01 14.15
C SER A 163 -7.76 -22.06 13.17
N GLU A 164 -8.05 -21.83 11.90
CA GLU A 164 -7.06 -21.75 10.84
C GLU A 164 -6.11 -20.56 11.05
N LEU A 165 -6.66 -19.39 11.47
CA LEU A 165 -5.85 -18.24 11.83
C LEU A 165 -4.87 -18.57 12.96
N GLU A 166 -5.31 -19.26 14.01
CA GLU A 166 -4.45 -19.69 15.11
C GLU A 166 -3.31 -20.59 14.61
N GLU A 167 -3.62 -21.59 13.78
CA GLU A 167 -2.62 -22.47 13.20
C GLU A 167 -1.57 -21.71 12.38
N ILE A 168 -2.01 -20.79 11.50
CA ILE A 168 -1.12 -19.94 10.69
C ILE A 168 -0.19 -19.13 11.60
N LEU A 169 -0.73 -18.50 12.66
CA LEU A 169 0.06 -17.67 13.57
C LEU A 169 1.05 -18.48 14.41
N VAL A 170 0.69 -19.68 14.84
CA VAL A 170 1.59 -20.62 15.51
C VAL A 170 2.74 -21.02 14.58
N ARG A 171 2.45 -21.35 13.31
CA ARG A 171 3.46 -21.67 12.29
C ARG A 171 4.36 -20.48 11.95
N ALA A 172 3.82 -19.27 11.99
CA ALA A 172 4.60 -18.03 11.88
C ALA A 172 5.48 -17.76 13.10
N ALA A 173 5.39 -18.60 14.13
CA ALA A 173 6.04 -18.44 15.45
C ALA A 173 5.71 -17.10 16.13
N ALA A 174 4.50 -16.59 15.92
CA ALA A 174 4.02 -15.37 16.58
C ALA A 174 3.97 -15.54 18.11
N TYR A 175 4.09 -14.45 18.84
CA TYR A 175 4.03 -14.48 20.29
C TYR A 175 2.61 -14.80 20.78
N LYS A 176 2.49 -15.51 21.92
CA LYS A 176 1.19 -15.96 22.46
C LYS A 176 0.20 -14.84 22.71
N ASP A 177 0.65 -13.70 23.20
CA ASP A 177 -0.16 -12.50 23.41
C ASP A 177 -0.68 -11.92 22.10
N ALA A 178 0.17 -11.86 21.06
CA ALA A 178 -0.22 -11.41 19.72
C ALA A 178 -1.23 -12.36 19.06
N ILE A 179 -1.08 -13.68 19.25
CA ILE A 179 -2.06 -14.68 18.79
C ILE A 179 -3.39 -14.45 19.49
N ALA A 180 -3.39 -14.31 20.81
CA ALA A 180 -4.61 -14.07 21.58
C ALA A 180 -5.34 -12.79 21.15
N ASP A 181 -4.59 -11.71 20.91
CA ASP A 181 -5.12 -10.44 20.44
C ASP A 181 -5.71 -10.56 19.01
N ALA A 182 -4.99 -11.21 18.08
CA ALA A 182 -5.47 -11.43 16.72
C ALA A 182 -6.80 -12.23 16.72
N ILE A 183 -6.86 -13.33 17.48
CA ILE A 183 -8.07 -14.16 17.63
C ILE A 183 -9.23 -13.35 18.23
N ARG A 184 -8.95 -12.59 19.29
CA ARG A 184 -9.96 -11.75 19.94
C ARG A 184 -10.58 -10.77 18.95
N TYR A 185 -9.76 -10.03 18.19
CA TYR A 185 -10.27 -9.06 17.22
C TYR A 185 -10.90 -9.73 15.99
N ALA A 186 -10.35 -10.87 15.51
CA ALA A 186 -10.94 -11.62 14.42
C ALA A 186 -12.39 -12.08 14.69
N ARG A 187 -12.75 -12.28 15.97
CA ARG A 187 -14.14 -12.60 16.40
C ARG A 187 -15.06 -11.38 16.40
N LEU A 188 -14.50 -10.17 16.50
CA LEU A 188 -15.25 -8.92 16.61
C LEU A 188 -15.45 -8.21 15.27
N VAL A 189 -14.62 -8.50 14.26
CA VAL A 189 -14.73 -7.83 12.95
C VAL A 189 -16.00 -8.27 12.21
N GLU A 190 -16.71 -7.32 11.63
CA GLU A 190 -17.77 -7.60 10.68
C GLU A 190 -17.19 -8.26 9.43
N ARG A 191 -17.72 -9.44 9.06
CA ARG A 191 -17.25 -10.22 7.91
C ARG A 191 -17.77 -9.66 6.60
N GLY A 192 -16.90 -9.60 5.61
CA GLY A 192 -17.23 -9.16 4.26
C GLY A 192 -16.00 -8.87 3.41
N GLN A 193 -16.20 -8.63 2.12
CA GLN A 193 -15.13 -8.30 1.16
C GLN A 193 -14.67 -6.85 1.37
N ALA A 194 -13.94 -6.60 2.48
CA ALA A 194 -13.49 -5.27 2.85
C ALA A 194 -12.32 -4.79 1.97
N VAL A 195 -11.31 -5.63 1.80
CA VAL A 195 -10.07 -5.24 1.11
C VAL A 195 -10.23 -5.41 -0.40
N GLU A 196 -10.15 -4.29 -1.12
CA GLU A 196 -10.25 -4.26 -2.57
C GLU A 196 -8.88 -4.41 -3.23
N ARG A 197 -7.88 -3.70 -2.73
CA ARG A 197 -6.50 -3.74 -3.23
C ARG A 197 -5.50 -3.80 -2.10
N ILE A 198 -4.41 -4.51 -2.39
CA ILE A 198 -3.17 -4.54 -1.63
C ILE A 198 -2.08 -4.06 -2.59
N LEU A 199 -1.56 -2.86 -2.38
CA LEU A 199 -0.55 -2.23 -3.21
C LEU A 199 0.81 -2.39 -2.52
N ILE A 200 1.77 -3.07 -3.16
CA ILE A 200 3.08 -3.36 -2.59
C ILE A 200 4.17 -2.64 -3.38
N HIS A 201 4.77 -1.63 -2.75
CA HIS A 201 5.91 -0.91 -3.30
C HIS A 201 7.15 -1.81 -3.33
N LEU A 202 7.79 -1.90 -4.51
CA LEU A 202 8.97 -2.73 -4.72
C LEU A 202 10.24 -1.96 -4.36
N ASP A 203 10.40 -1.60 -3.08
CA ASP A 203 11.57 -0.89 -2.53
C ASP A 203 12.86 -1.68 -2.75
N ARG A 204 12.80 -3.01 -2.64
CA ARG A 204 13.93 -3.93 -2.87
C ARG A 204 14.06 -4.42 -4.30
N HIS A 205 13.22 -3.91 -5.21
CA HIS A 205 13.16 -4.36 -6.59
C HIS A 205 12.91 -5.87 -6.73
N SER A 206 12.13 -6.45 -5.80
CA SER A 206 11.70 -7.84 -5.91
C SER A 206 10.97 -8.06 -7.23
N PRO A 207 11.19 -9.20 -7.93
CA PRO A 207 10.47 -9.48 -9.16
C PRO A 207 8.95 -9.52 -8.92
N PRO A 208 8.11 -8.84 -9.73
CA PRO A 208 6.65 -8.87 -9.57
C PRO A 208 6.05 -10.29 -9.60
N THR A 209 6.69 -11.22 -10.31
CA THR A 209 6.31 -12.63 -10.37
C THR A 209 6.33 -13.32 -9.01
N ASP A 210 7.10 -12.79 -8.07
CA ASP A 210 7.16 -13.30 -6.70
C ASP A 210 5.85 -13.12 -5.93
N PHE A 211 5.04 -12.15 -6.37
CA PHE A 211 3.75 -11.83 -5.80
C PHE A 211 2.57 -12.50 -6.51
N ALA A 212 2.81 -13.19 -7.63
CA ALA A 212 1.77 -13.93 -8.35
C ALA A 212 0.94 -14.88 -7.46
N PRO A 213 1.54 -15.60 -6.48
CA PRO A 213 0.78 -16.47 -5.57
C PRO A 213 -0.28 -15.74 -4.73
N PHE A 214 -0.17 -14.41 -4.52
CA PHE A 214 -1.15 -13.64 -3.75
C PHE A 214 -2.41 -13.25 -4.55
N GLY A 215 -2.44 -13.57 -5.85
CA GLY A 215 -3.60 -13.34 -6.70
C GLY A 215 -3.83 -11.87 -7.11
N ALA A 216 -4.96 -11.63 -7.79
CA ALA A 216 -5.24 -10.36 -8.48
C ALA A 216 -5.49 -9.16 -7.55
N ARG A 217 -5.82 -9.42 -6.28
CA ARG A 217 -6.05 -8.36 -5.28
C ARG A 217 -4.75 -7.63 -4.94
N LEU A 218 -3.62 -8.33 -4.95
CA LEU A 218 -2.31 -7.77 -4.67
C LEU A 218 -1.65 -7.29 -5.95
N VAL A 219 -1.17 -6.04 -5.92
CA VAL A 219 -0.50 -5.37 -7.04
C VAL A 219 0.88 -4.90 -6.59
N PRO A 220 1.96 -5.57 -7.02
CA PRO A 220 3.30 -5.05 -6.84
C PRO A 220 3.56 -3.91 -7.82
N PHE A 221 4.15 -2.79 -7.34
CA PHE A 221 4.38 -1.61 -8.13
C PHE A 221 5.76 -0.99 -7.89
N TYR A 222 6.37 -0.40 -8.94
CA TYR A 222 7.70 0.20 -8.90
C TYR A 222 7.70 1.70 -8.55
N ASN A 223 6.64 2.41 -8.92
CA ASN A 223 6.50 3.85 -8.68
C ASN A 223 5.05 4.20 -8.34
N TYR A 224 4.86 5.28 -7.64
CA TYR A 224 3.54 5.67 -7.13
C TYR A 224 2.53 6.07 -8.21
N LEU A 225 2.99 6.33 -9.45
CA LEU A 225 2.07 6.50 -10.58
C LEU A 225 1.37 5.18 -10.94
N GLN A 226 2.07 4.04 -10.84
CA GLN A 226 1.42 2.73 -11.01
C GLN A 226 0.30 2.51 -9.99
N ALA A 227 0.53 2.86 -8.73
CA ALA A 227 -0.52 2.80 -7.70
C ALA A 227 -1.69 3.75 -8.03
N ALA A 228 -1.39 4.96 -8.53
CA ALA A 228 -2.41 5.92 -8.96
C ALA A 228 -3.25 5.40 -10.13
N PHE A 229 -2.64 4.74 -11.12
CA PHE A 229 -3.36 4.10 -12.24
C PHE A 229 -4.35 3.04 -11.76
N VAL A 230 -3.93 2.17 -10.83
CA VAL A 230 -4.80 1.13 -10.26
C VAL A 230 -5.98 1.75 -9.52
N LEU A 231 -5.73 2.76 -8.70
CA LEU A 231 -6.77 3.44 -7.92
C LEU A 231 -7.75 4.22 -8.80
N GLU A 232 -7.30 4.79 -9.91
CA GLU A 232 -8.17 5.44 -10.89
C GLU A 232 -9.11 4.45 -11.55
N GLU A 233 -8.58 3.32 -12.05
CA GLU A 233 -9.41 2.28 -12.69
C GLU A 233 -10.39 1.60 -11.72
N ASP A 234 -10.08 1.58 -10.43
CA ASP A 234 -10.98 1.09 -9.39
C ASP A 234 -11.99 2.16 -8.91
N GLY A 235 -11.94 3.38 -9.50
CA GLY A 235 -12.84 4.49 -9.15
C GLY A 235 -12.56 5.08 -7.76
N ARG A 236 -11.34 4.89 -7.23
CA ARG A 236 -10.90 5.38 -5.92
C ARG A 236 -10.11 6.69 -6.01
N LEU A 237 -9.69 7.06 -7.21
CA LEU A 237 -8.93 8.27 -7.47
C LEU A 237 -9.41 8.91 -8.77
N PRO A 238 -9.62 10.23 -8.85
CA PRO A 238 -9.96 10.89 -10.10
C PRO A 238 -8.75 10.95 -11.05
N ALA A 239 -8.98 10.87 -12.36
CA ALA A 239 -7.91 10.90 -13.38
C ALA A 239 -7.02 12.16 -13.29
N ALA A 240 -7.58 13.31 -12.89
CA ALA A 240 -6.81 14.53 -12.63
C ALA A 240 -5.77 14.35 -11.51
N ALA A 241 -6.02 13.51 -10.51
CA ALA A 241 -5.04 13.20 -9.47
C ALA A 241 -3.88 12.38 -10.01
N VAL A 242 -4.14 11.46 -10.96
CA VAL A 242 -3.08 10.72 -11.67
C VAL A 242 -2.13 11.68 -12.38
N ILE A 243 -2.68 12.69 -13.08
CA ILE A 243 -1.87 13.74 -13.73
C ILE A 243 -1.02 14.49 -12.71
N ARG A 244 -1.55 14.85 -11.54
CA ARG A 244 -0.76 15.54 -10.50
C ARG A 244 0.37 14.68 -9.95
N VAL A 245 0.17 13.39 -9.77
CA VAL A 245 1.24 12.45 -9.38
C VAL A 245 2.30 12.34 -10.49
N ALA A 246 1.88 12.30 -11.77
CA ALA A 246 2.81 12.28 -12.89
C ALA A 246 3.64 13.57 -12.96
N VAL A 247 3.01 14.74 -12.79
CA VAL A 247 3.69 16.05 -12.75
C VAL A 247 4.73 16.10 -11.63
N ASP A 248 4.39 15.65 -10.43
CA ASP A 248 5.31 15.56 -9.28
C ASP A 248 6.55 14.70 -9.63
N LEU A 249 6.34 13.52 -10.20
CA LEU A 249 7.41 12.61 -10.58
C LEU A 249 8.33 13.21 -11.67
N VAL A 250 7.78 13.91 -12.64
CA VAL A 250 8.57 14.53 -13.72
C VAL A 250 9.32 15.77 -13.20
N LEU A 251 8.61 16.65 -12.47
CA LEU A 251 9.12 17.96 -12.07
C LEU A 251 10.16 17.84 -10.95
N ASP A 252 9.82 17.15 -9.88
CA ASP A 252 10.62 17.11 -8.66
C ASP A 252 11.59 15.92 -8.63
N HIS A 253 11.27 14.85 -9.35
CA HIS A 253 12.04 13.60 -9.36
C HIS A 253 12.65 13.25 -10.72
N ARG A 254 12.44 14.08 -11.75
CA ARG A 254 13.05 13.95 -13.10
C ARG A 254 12.75 12.64 -13.82
N PHE A 255 11.57 12.10 -13.59
CA PHE A 255 11.11 10.94 -14.35
C PHE A 255 10.83 11.32 -15.80
N ASP A 256 11.12 10.40 -16.72
CA ASP A 256 10.80 10.51 -18.14
C ASP A 256 9.34 10.11 -18.39
N GLY A 257 8.61 10.92 -19.14
CA GLY A 257 7.20 10.70 -19.46
C GLY A 257 6.95 9.39 -20.21
N GLU A 258 7.84 9.01 -21.15
CA GLU A 258 7.72 7.71 -21.81
C GLU A 258 7.91 6.54 -20.85
N ALA A 259 8.85 6.65 -19.90
CA ALA A 259 9.05 5.61 -18.87
C ALA A 259 7.83 5.49 -17.96
N LEU A 260 7.18 6.62 -17.61
CA LEU A 260 5.93 6.63 -16.85
C LEU A 260 4.80 5.96 -17.62
N GLY A 261 4.65 6.24 -18.92
CA GLY A 261 3.67 5.58 -19.78
C GLY A 261 3.95 4.07 -19.93
N ARG A 262 5.21 3.66 -20.10
CA ARG A 262 5.60 2.24 -20.10
C ARG A 262 5.26 1.53 -18.79
N SER A 263 5.24 2.23 -17.67
CA SER A 263 4.84 1.65 -16.37
C SER A 263 3.37 1.27 -16.32
N TYR A 264 2.49 1.96 -17.08
CA TYR A 264 1.09 1.56 -17.29
C TYR A 264 1.00 0.26 -18.09
N LEU A 265 1.76 0.17 -19.20
CA LEU A 265 1.82 -1.04 -20.03
C LEU A 265 2.33 -2.25 -19.26
N ASP A 266 3.25 -2.06 -18.32
CA ASP A 266 3.72 -3.12 -17.43
C ASP A 266 2.58 -3.66 -16.55
N LEU A 267 1.79 -2.80 -15.90
CA LEU A 267 0.61 -3.21 -15.12
C LEU A 267 -0.45 -3.90 -15.99
N TRP A 268 -0.66 -3.42 -17.21
CA TRP A 268 -1.57 -4.03 -18.18
C TRP A 268 -1.13 -5.47 -18.53
N ARG A 269 0.15 -5.66 -18.89
CA ARG A 269 0.72 -6.98 -19.21
C ARG A 269 0.66 -7.94 -18.03
N ARG A 270 0.75 -7.43 -16.81
CA ARG A 270 0.60 -8.23 -15.58
C ARG A 270 -0.87 -8.47 -15.19
N GLY A 271 -1.84 -7.94 -15.93
CA GLY A 271 -3.26 -8.17 -15.72
C GLY A 271 -3.91 -7.34 -14.60
N HIS A 272 -3.22 -6.31 -14.08
CA HIS A 272 -3.71 -5.50 -12.97
C HIS A 272 -4.65 -4.36 -13.40
N LEU A 273 -4.64 -3.99 -14.68
CA LEU A 273 -5.49 -2.95 -15.25
C LEU A 273 -6.53 -3.53 -16.20
N ARG A 274 -7.63 -2.78 -16.41
CA ARG A 274 -8.71 -3.10 -17.35
C ARG A 274 -8.65 -2.27 -18.62
N GLY A 275 -7.81 -1.22 -18.64
CA GLY A 275 -7.63 -0.31 -19.76
C GLY A 275 -8.65 0.83 -19.85
N THR A 276 -9.57 0.92 -18.89
CA THR A 276 -10.59 1.99 -18.88
C THR A 276 -10.02 3.34 -18.45
N GLY A 277 -8.93 3.35 -17.69
CA GLY A 277 -8.27 4.54 -17.16
C GLY A 277 -7.53 5.36 -18.22
N ALA A 278 -6.94 4.73 -19.22
CA ALA A 278 -6.15 5.43 -20.25
C ALA A 278 -6.89 6.62 -20.86
N ALA A 279 -8.09 6.40 -21.41
CA ALA A 279 -8.90 7.45 -21.99
C ALA A 279 -9.36 8.52 -20.98
N ASN A 280 -9.60 8.15 -19.71
CA ASN A 280 -9.95 9.09 -18.66
C ASN A 280 -8.78 10.02 -18.34
N ILE A 281 -7.59 9.47 -18.25
CA ILE A 281 -6.34 10.19 -17.95
C ILE A 281 -6.01 11.16 -19.09
N GLY A 282 -6.10 10.73 -20.36
CA GLY A 282 -5.91 11.59 -21.51
C GLY A 282 -6.88 12.77 -21.52
N ARG A 283 -8.18 12.53 -21.30
CA ARG A 283 -9.17 13.61 -21.20
C ARG A 283 -8.88 14.56 -20.04
N ALA A 284 -8.47 14.04 -18.89
CA ALA A 284 -8.12 14.87 -17.73
C ALA A 284 -6.90 15.75 -18.02
N PHE A 285 -5.88 15.22 -18.71
CA PHE A 285 -4.72 15.99 -19.13
C PHE A 285 -5.12 17.18 -20.02
N HIS A 286 -5.89 16.95 -21.07
CA HIS A 286 -6.35 18.02 -21.97
C HIS A 286 -7.19 19.06 -21.23
N ALA A 287 -8.15 18.64 -20.41
CA ALA A 287 -8.97 19.56 -19.64
C ALA A 287 -8.16 20.41 -18.64
N MET A 288 -7.12 19.85 -18.02
CA MET A 288 -6.23 20.60 -17.12
C MET A 288 -5.36 21.59 -17.91
N ALA A 289 -4.85 21.20 -19.07
CA ALA A 289 -4.01 22.05 -19.93
C ALA A 289 -4.77 23.25 -20.52
N GLU A 290 -6.07 23.10 -20.79
CA GLU A 290 -6.95 24.20 -21.23
C GLU A 290 -7.15 25.26 -20.16
N VAL A 291 -7.18 24.87 -18.88
CA VAL A 291 -7.43 25.80 -17.75
C VAL A 291 -6.15 26.54 -17.35
N SER A 292 -5.01 25.88 -17.37
CA SER A 292 -3.71 26.47 -16.99
C SER A 292 -2.55 25.69 -17.60
N PRO A 293 -1.45 26.37 -18.00
CA PRO A 293 -0.25 25.70 -18.44
C PRO A 293 0.24 24.70 -17.41
N LEU A 294 0.33 23.42 -17.77
CA LEU A 294 0.86 22.40 -16.90
C LEU A 294 2.38 22.40 -16.93
N PRO A 295 3.04 22.34 -15.76
CA PRO A 295 4.47 22.11 -15.71
C PRO A 295 4.82 20.82 -16.45
N GLN A 296 5.90 20.84 -17.26
CA GLN A 296 6.38 19.67 -18.01
C GLN A 296 5.31 19.00 -18.92
N ALA A 297 4.40 19.79 -19.47
CA ALA A 297 3.28 19.31 -20.31
C ALA A 297 3.70 18.31 -21.38
N ARG A 298 4.88 18.51 -22.03
CA ARG A 298 5.43 17.59 -23.03
C ARG A 298 5.71 16.19 -22.50
N GLU A 299 6.21 16.09 -21.27
CA GLU A 299 6.48 14.78 -20.65
C GLU A 299 5.17 14.08 -20.27
N ILE A 300 4.16 14.84 -19.82
CA ILE A 300 2.84 14.29 -19.52
C ILE A 300 2.13 13.85 -20.81
N GLU A 301 2.28 14.59 -21.90
CA GLU A 301 1.77 14.22 -23.23
C GLU A 301 2.39 12.91 -23.70
N LYS A 302 3.72 12.76 -23.66
CA LYS A 302 4.41 11.50 -23.98
C LYS A 302 3.91 10.33 -23.14
N MET A 303 3.64 10.56 -21.84
CA MET A 303 3.03 9.55 -20.98
C MET A 303 1.65 9.15 -21.52
N CYS A 304 0.78 10.12 -21.82
CA CYS A 304 -0.57 9.86 -22.34
C CYS A 304 -0.54 9.10 -23.68
N ASP A 305 0.35 9.49 -24.59
CA ASP A 305 0.52 8.80 -25.88
C ASP A 305 0.84 7.30 -25.68
N ARG A 306 1.64 6.96 -24.66
CA ARG A 306 1.94 5.57 -24.34
C ARG A 306 0.78 4.82 -23.70
N LEU A 307 -0.13 5.51 -23.01
CA LEU A 307 -1.35 4.87 -22.50
C LEU A 307 -2.25 4.41 -23.64
N ASP A 308 -2.30 5.17 -24.74
CA ASP A 308 -3.09 4.86 -25.93
C ASP A 308 -2.56 3.61 -26.69
N ASP A 309 -1.31 3.23 -26.48
CA ASP A 309 -0.74 1.98 -27.01
C ASP A 309 -1.51 0.73 -26.53
N VAL A 310 -2.20 0.78 -25.38
CA VAL A 310 -3.08 -0.29 -24.91
C VAL A 310 -4.22 -0.56 -25.89
N ALA A 311 -4.75 0.49 -26.53
CA ALA A 311 -5.80 0.37 -27.55
C ALA A 311 -5.30 -0.31 -28.83
N SER A 312 -3.98 -0.34 -29.08
CA SER A 312 -3.35 -0.89 -30.30
C SER A 312 -3.13 -2.42 -30.26
N GLY A 313 -3.72 -3.14 -29.31
CA GLY A 313 -3.79 -4.60 -29.33
C GLY A 313 -2.73 -5.33 -28.55
N ILE A 314 -2.05 -4.67 -27.59
CA ILE A 314 -1.17 -5.35 -26.65
C ILE A 314 -2.00 -6.31 -25.78
N GLU A 315 -1.62 -7.58 -25.75
CA GLU A 315 -2.33 -8.60 -24.99
C GLU A 315 -2.28 -8.31 -23.47
N ARG A 316 -3.45 -8.38 -22.85
CA ARG A 316 -3.59 -8.23 -21.39
C ARG A 316 -3.23 -9.55 -20.72
N GLY A 317 -2.38 -9.47 -19.69
CA GLY A 317 -2.09 -10.63 -18.85
C GLY A 317 -3.30 -11.02 -17.97
N THR A 318 -3.22 -12.22 -17.43
CA THR A 318 -4.20 -12.74 -16.48
C THR A 318 -3.52 -13.08 -15.15
N THR A 319 -4.19 -12.78 -14.05
CA THR A 319 -3.70 -13.13 -12.72
C THR A 319 -4.50 -14.32 -12.20
N PRO A 320 -3.83 -15.40 -11.73
CA PRO A 320 -4.52 -16.58 -11.19
C PRO A 320 -5.43 -16.23 -10.01
N ARG A 321 -6.56 -16.94 -9.91
CA ARG A 321 -7.44 -16.89 -8.74
C ARG A 321 -7.43 -18.26 -8.08
N ALA A 322 -6.69 -18.37 -6.99
CA ALA A 322 -6.70 -19.56 -6.15
C ALA A 322 -6.75 -19.12 -4.69
N PRO A 323 -7.34 -19.94 -3.79
CA PRO A 323 -7.18 -19.72 -2.34
C PRO A 323 -5.69 -19.68 -1.98
N LEU A 324 -5.34 -18.81 -1.02
CA LEU A 324 -3.95 -18.67 -0.58
C LEU A 324 -3.57 -19.80 0.38
N ASP A 325 -2.48 -20.49 0.08
CA ASP A 325 -1.84 -21.41 1.02
C ASP A 325 -0.84 -20.63 1.89
N TYR A 326 -1.31 -20.17 3.06
CA TYR A 326 -0.50 -19.37 3.98
C TYR A 326 0.67 -20.15 4.57
N VAL A 327 0.57 -21.46 4.68
CA VAL A 327 1.66 -22.33 5.16
C VAL A 327 2.78 -22.35 4.14
N ALA A 328 2.46 -22.61 2.86
CA ALA A 328 3.44 -22.56 1.79
C ALA A 328 4.06 -21.16 1.60
N LEU A 329 3.27 -20.07 1.79
CA LEU A 329 3.77 -18.71 1.72
C LEU A 329 4.76 -18.40 2.85
N LEU A 330 4.48 -18.84 4.08
CA LEU A 330 5.39 -18.71 5.23
C LEU A 330 6.71 -19.45 5.00
N GLU A 331 6.65 -20.68 4.50
CA GLU A 331 7.86 -21.48 4.19
C GLU A 331 8.71 -20.85 3.09
N ARG A 332 8.06 -20.33 2.03
CA ARG A 332 8.75 -19.61 0.94
C ARG A 332 9.46 -18.37 1.47
N HIS A 333 8.80 -17.59 2.30
CA HIS A 333 9.37 -16.40 2.91
C HIS A 333 10.58 -16.75 3.81
N GLY A 334 10.48 -17.81 4.61
CA GLY A 334 11.58 -18.31 5.43
C GLY A 334 12.79 -18.79 4.63
N ARG A 335 12.58 -19.44 3.47
CA ARG A 335 13.67 -19.90 2.57
C ARG A 335 14.39 -18.72 1.92
N ARG A 336 13.67 -17.73 1.41
CA ARG A 336 14.27 -16.53 0.80
C ARG A 336 15.18 -15.82 1.78
N ARG A 337 14.74 -15.66 3.01
CA ARG A 337 15.52 -14.99 4.03
C ARG A 337 16.86 -15.67 4.30
N ARG A 338 16.91 -17.01 4.37
CA ARG A 338 18.16 -17.77 4.59
C ARG A 338 19.13 -17.69 3.41
N ALA A 339 18.64 -17.37 2.22
CA ALA A 339 19.48 -17.20 1.02
C ALA A 339 20.16 -15.82 0.97
N PHE A 340 19.72 -14.85 1.77
CA PHE A 340 20.27 -13.50 1.86
C PHE A 340 21.01 -13.20 3.18
N GLU A 341 20.99 -14.12 4.15
CA GLU A 341 21.82 -14.14 5.35
C GLU A 341 23.12 -14.95 5.12
#